data_bd520ab0d3373a4a8da7b943b70ed142
#
_entry.id   bd520ab0d3373a4a8da7b943b70ed142
#
_cell.length_a   1.000
_cell.length_b   1.000
_cell.length_c   1.000
_cell.angle_alpha   90.00
_cell.angle_beta   90.00
_cell.angle_gamma   90.00
#
_symmetry.space_group_name_H-M   'P 1'
#
loop_
_entity.id
_entity.type
_entity.pdbx_description
1 polymer ?
#
loop_
_entity_poly.entity_id
_entity_poly.type
_entity_poly.pdbx_seq_one_letter_code
_entity_poly.pdbx_strand_id
1 'polypeptide(L)'
;DAEIAERIVASDRLDWSEAALLSSVLPGHGSAIAPVIGFGLTEDRQQRPPIWTPHGFTVEWLRLEPGASTGLHRIDQNQALFLVEGEWQVTYNRLDNQISRTVTEDTVVSIPGNCWRDLTNTGSAIATCLVVCAGDNRARADWDPWIGNAAAEAGWGRDANGYIAPLDLLGGTPW
;
A
#
# COMPACT_ATOMS: atom_id res chain seq x y z
N ASP A 1 25.89 -8.46 -20.09
CA ASP A 1 24.75 -8.67 -19.81
C ASP A 1 23.70 -7.69 -19.31
N ALA A 2 23.16 -6.92 -20.29
CA ALA A 2 22.13 -5.90 -20.02
C ALA A 2 20.85 -6.51 -19.43
N GLU A 3 20.44 -7.68 -19.89
CA GLU A 3 19.24 -8.37 -19.39
C GLU A 3 19.31 -8.72 -17.89
N ILE A 4 20.49 -9.07 -17.39
CA ILE A 4 20.67 -9.34 -15.94
C ILE A 4 20.64 -8.05 -15.15
N ALA A 5 21.22 -6.97 -15.70
CA ALA A 5 21.22 -5.67 -15.03
C ALA A 5 19.81 -5.10 -14.84
N GLU A 6 18.88 -5.36 -15.76
CA GLU A 6 17.47 -4.96 -15.67
C GLU A 6 16.68 -5.75 -14.60
N ARG A 7 17.24 -6.83 -14.06
CA ARG A 7 16.64 -7.66 -13.02
C ARG A 7 17.17 -7.38 -11.62
N ILE A 8 18.07 -6.40 -11.48
CA ILE A 8 18.70 -6.06 -10.21
C ILE A 8 18.47 -4.58 -9.93
N VAL A 9 17.81 -4.30 -8.82
CA VAL A 9 17.49 -2.94 -8.41
C VAL A 9 17.98 -2.69 -6.99
N ALA A 10 18.83 -1.68 -6.85
CA ALA A 10 19.27 -1.22 -5.54
C ALA A 10 18.19 -0.32 -4.90
N SER A 11 18.07 -0.38 -3.58
CA SER A 11 17.04 0.35 -2.83
C SER A 11 17.14 1.87 -2.96
N ASP A 12 18.32 2.41 -3.26
CA ASP A 12 18.56 3.84 -3.49
C ASP A 12 18.08 4.34 -4.86
N ARG A 13 17.65 3.42 -5.73
CA ARG A 13 17.08 3.71 -7.06
C ARG A 13 15.58 3.53 -7.15
N LEU A 14 14.93 3.30 -6.02
CA LEU A 14 13.49 3.10 -5.99
C LEU A 14 12.74 4.44 -6.07
N ASP A 15 11.64 4.45 -6.81
CA ASP A 15 10.74 5.57 -6.94
C ASP A 15 9.68 5.51 -5.82
N TRP A 16 9.90 6.27 -4.76
CA TRP A 16 9.01 6.36 -3.63
C TRP A 16 7.92 7.40 -3.87
N SER A 17 6.66 7.03 -3.63
CA SER A 17 5.52 7.95 -3.63
C SER A 17 4.85 8.00 -2.26
N GLU A 18 4.70 9.21 -1.74
CA GLU A 18 3.92 9.50 -0.54
C GLU A 18 2.41 9.65 -0.83
N ALA A 19 2.03 9.60 -2.10
CA ALA A 19 0.65 9.66 -2.58
C ALA A 19 0.20 8.32 -3.20
N ALA A 20 0.78 7.21 -2.74
CA ALA A 20 0.54 5.89 -3.31
C ALA A 20 -0.71 5.19 -2.82
N LEU A 21 -1.32 5.63 -1.73
CA LEU A 21 -2.56 5.09 -1.16
C LEU A 21 -3.57 6.23 -0.97
N LEU A 22 -4.85 5.97 -1.25
CA LEU A 22 -5.90 6.98 -1.04
C LEU A 22 -5.91 7.52 0.40
N SER A 23 -5.64 6.67 1.39
CA SER A 23 -5.52 7.08 2.78
C SER A 23 -4.41 8.09 3.03
N SER A 24 -3.34 8.10 2.23
CA SER A 24 -2.17 8.98 2.45
C SER A 24 -2.50 10.47 2.32
N VAL A 25 -3.64 10.83 1.73
CA VAL A 25 -4.12 12.22 1.70
C VAL A 25 -4.73 12.66 3.03
N LEU A 26 -4.89 11.75 3.98
CA LEU A 26 -5.53 12.01 5.27
C LEU A 26 -4.51 12.14 6.40
N PRO A 27 -4.76 13.01 7.40
CA PRO A 27 -3.94 13.07 8.60
C PRO A 27 -3.84 11.71 9.30
N GLY A 28 -2.66 11.35 9.80
CA GLY A 28 -2.41 10.07 10.50
C GLY A 28 -2.22 8.87 9.58
N HIS A 29 -2.11 9.09 8.25
CA HIS A 29 -1.91 8.04 7.26
C HIS A 29 -0.66 8.24 6.39
N GLY A 30 0.35 8.93 6.92
CA GLY A 30 1.62 9.16 6.23
C GLY A 30 2.31 7.85 5.84
N SER A 31 2.23 7.50 4.58
CA SER A 31 2.79 6.28 4.02
C SER A 31 3.51 6.57 2.71
N ALA A 32 4.51 5.74 2.37
CA ALA A 32 5.15 5.77 1.08
C ALA A 32 5.31 4.36 0.53
N ILE A 33 5.08 4.20 -0.77
CA ILE A 33 5.26 2.93 -1.49
C ILE A 33 6.30 3.11 -2.60
N ALA A 34 7.13 2.09 -2.78
CA ALA A 34 8.04 1.98 -3.91
C ALA A 34 7.87 0.62 -4.59
N PRO A 35 7.22 0.53 -5.75
CA PRO A 35 7.13 -0.68 -6.55
C PRO A 35 8.53 -1.15 -6.98
N VAL A 36 8.77 -2.46 -6.94
CA VAL A 36 10.03 -3.10 -7.38
C VAL A 36 9.78 -4.03 -8.56
N ILE A 37 8.87 -4.99 -8.39
CA ILE A 37 8.46 -5.94 -9.44
C ILE A 37 6.96 -5.75 -9.65
N GLY A 38 6.56 -5.30 -10.83
CA GLY A 38 5.18 -4.94 -11.11
C GLY A 38 4.68 -3.76 -10.24
N PHE A 39 3.42 -3.39 -10.40
CA PHE A 39 2.87 -2.19 -9.75
C PHE A 39 2.49 -2.36 -8.26
N GLY A 40 2.28 -3.59 -7.80
CA GLY A 40 1.80 -3.79 -6.43
C GLY A 40 0.45 -3.12 -6.16
N LEU A 41 0.35 -2.41 -5.05
CA LEU A 41 -0.87 -1.72 -4.60
C LEU A 41 -0.91 -0.22 -4.95
N THR A 42 0.16 0.34 -5.53
CA THR A 42 0.19 1.80 -5.72
C THR A 42 -1.02 2.36 -6.48
N GLU A 43 -1.61 3.41 -5.94
CA GLU A 43 -2.65 4.22 -6.58
C GLU A 43 -2.08 5.52 -7.19
N ASP A 44 -0.75 5.67 -7.20
CA ASP A 44 -0.08 6.77 -7.90
C ASP A 44 0.16 6.42 -9.38
N ARG A 45 -0.52 7.12 -10.27
CA ARG A 45 -0.41 6.96 -11.72
C ARG A 45 1.00 7.22 -12.27
N GLN A 46 1.82 7.98 -11.57
CA GLN A 46 3.16 8.39 -12.01
C GLN A 46 4.21 7.30 -11.78
N GLN A 47 4.01 6.44 -10.77
CA GLN A 47 4.97 5.42 -10.43
C GLN A 47 5.18 4.38 -11.53
N ARG A 48 6.42 3.93 -11.66
CA ARG A 48 6.82 2.88 -12.61
C ARG A 48 7.71 1.87 -11.89
N PRO A 49 7.35 0.57 -11.92
CA PRO A 49 8.23 -0.45 -11.37
C PRO A 49 9.49 -0.57 -12.24
N PRO A 50 10.68 -0.69 -11.66
CA PRO A 50 11.90 -0.90 -12.41
C PRO A 50 11.95 -2.28 -13.08
N ILE A 51 11.26 -3.29 -12.54
CA ILE A 51 11.18 -4.63 -13.10
C ILE A 51 9.75 -4.90 -13.59
N TRP A 52 9.59 -4.98 -14.91
CA TRP A 52 8.30 -5.14 -15.57
C TRP A 52 7.94 -6.58 -15.93
N THR A 53 8.95 -7.45 -16.03
CA THR A 53 8.74 -8.83 -16.43
C THR A 53 7.81 -9.53 -15.43
N PRO A 54 6.72 -10.17 -15.90
CA PRO A 54 5.81 -10.92 -15.02
C PRO A 54 6.53 -12.05 -14.28
N HIS A 55 6.20 -12.21 -12.99
CA HIS A 55 6.79 -13.22 -12.11
C HIS A 55 5.72 -14.11 -11.44
N GLY A 56 4.42 -13.85 -11.68
CA GLY A 56 3.31 -14.44 -10.93
C GLY A 56 3.08 -13.79 -9.58
N PHE A 57 3.83 -12.73 -9.26
CA PHE A 57 3.70 -11.91 -8.06
C PHE A 57 4.26 -10.51 -8.31
N THR A 58 3.87 -9.56 -7.48
CA THR A 58 4.46 -8.23 -7.42
C THR A 58 5.22 -8.05 -6.10
N VAL A 59 6.19 -7.15 -6.10
CA VAL A 59 6.99 -6.79 -4.91
C VAL A 59 7.05 -5.28 -4.80
N GLU A 60 6.79 -4.77 -3.60
CA GLU A 60 6.90 -3.36 -3.28
C GLU A 60 7.45 -3.15 -1.86
N TRP A 61 8.06 -2.02 -1.64
CA TRP A 61 8.36 -1.54 -0.30
C TRP A 61 7.25 -0.63 0.19
N LEU A 62 6.92 -0.75 1.47
CA LEU A 62 6.02 0.14 2.19
C LEU A 62 6.75 0.76 3.39
N ARG A 63 6.59 2.07 3.57
CA ARG A 63 7.01 2.81 4.76
C ARG A 63 5.82 3.49 5.41
N LEU A 64 5.82 3.51 6.74
CA LEU A 64 4.85 4.28 7.53
C LEU A 64 5.58 5.23 8.46
N GLU A 65 5.12 6.46 8.50
CA GLU A 65 5.52 7.44 9.51
C GLU A 65 5.16 6.97 10.92
N PRO A 66 5.83 7.47 11.97
CA PRO A 66 5.45 7.17 13.36
C PRO A 66 3.97 7.48 13.63
N GLY A 67 3.25 6.50 14.16
CA GLY A 67 1.82 6.60 14.44
C GLY A 67 0.89 6.53 13.22
N ALA A 68 1.44 6.44 12.02
CA ALA A 68 0.63 6.37 10.80
C ALA A 68 0.07 4.96 10.56
N SER A 69 -1.05 4.92 9.85
CA SER A 69 -1.75 3.71 9.43
C SER A 69 -1.94 3.68 7.92
N THR A 70 -1.94 2.49 7.32
CA THR A 70 -2.32 2.32 5.91
C THR A 70 -3.78 2.66 5.63
N GLY A 71 -4.61 2.69 6.67
CA GLY A 71 -6.06 2.75 6.53
C GLY A 71 -6.69 1.39 6.22
N LEU A 72 -7.89 1.19 6.74
CA LEU A 72 -8.61 -0.07 6.60
C LEU A 72 -9.04 -0.30 5.16
N HIS A 73 -8.55 -1.39 4.56
CA HIS A 73 -8.83 -1.78 3.19
C HIS A 73 -8.75 -3.30 3.00
N ARG A 74 -9.16 -3.77 1.84
CA ARG A 74 -8.93 -5.14 1.37
C ARG A 74 -8.52 -5.13 -0.10
N ILE A 75 -7.89 -6.21 -0.54
CA ILE A 75 -7.62 -6.52 -1.95
C ILE A 75 -7.96 -7.99 -2.20
N ASP A 76 -8.16 -8.36 -3.47
CA ASP A 76 -8.52 -9.73 -3.84
C ASP A 76 -7.35 -10.72 -3.70
N GLN A 77 -6.11 -10.23 -3.83
CA GLN A 77 -4.91 -11.05 -3.83
C GLN A 77 -4.45 -11.41 -2.41
N ASN A 78 -3.79 -12.57 -2.28
CA ASN A 78 -3.02 -12.90 -1.10
C ASN A 78 -1.77 -12.04 -1.02
N GLN A 79 -1.39 -11.65 0.20
CA GLN A 79 -0.14 -10.93 0.47
C GLN A 79 0.70 -11.63 1.54
N ALA A 80 2.02 -11.52 1.39
CA ALA A 80 2.97 -11.78 2.45
C ALA A 80 3.79 -10.51 2.70
N LEU A 81 3.89 -10.10 3.97
CA LEU A 81 4.66 -8.94 4.39
C LEU A 81 5.85 -9.40 5.21
N PHE A 82 7.02 -8.88 4.89
CA PHE A 82 8.24 -9.07 5.66
C PHE A 82 8.53 -7.76 6.39
N LEU A 83 8.31 -7.74 7.70
CA LEU A 83 8.54 -6.55 8.53
C LEU A 83 10.04 -6.43 8.77
N VAL A 84 10.65 -5.42 8.16
CA VAL A 84 12.11 -5.25 8.14
C VAL A 84 12.56 -4.34 9.27
N GLU A 85 11.80 -3.28 9.55
CA GLU A 85 12.08 -2.30 10.59
C GLU A 85 10.79 -1.84 11.27
N GLY A 86 10.89 -1.56 12.55
CA GLY A 86 9.84 -0.88 13.31
C GLY A 86 8.94 -1.79 14.13
N GLU A 87 8.00 -1.14 14.82
CA GLU A 87 6.97 -1.78 15.61
C GLU A 87 5.63 -1.61 14.89
N TRP A 88 4.91 -2.70 14.73
CA TRP A 88 3.71 -2.73 13.92
C TRP A 88 2.50 -3.23 14.71
N GLN A 89 1.34 -2.64 14.46
CA GLN A 89 0.07 -3.28 14.74
C GLN A 89 -0.55 -3.75 13.43
N VAL A 90 -0.82 -5.04 13.36
CA VAL A 90 -1.54 -5.64 12.23
C VAL A 90 -2.97 -5.90 12.67
N THR A 91 -3.91 -5.27 11.98
CA THR A 91 -5.34 -5.40 12.23
C THR A 91 -6.00 -6.17 11.11
N TYR A 92 -6.77 -7.18 11.46
CA TYR A 92 -7.57 -8.00 10.55
C TYR A 92 -9.05 -7.79 10.79
N ASN A 93 -9.83 -7.95 9.74
CA ASN A 93 -11.28 -7.83 9.71
C ASN A 93 -11.76 -6.40 10.01
N ARG A 94 -13.04 -6.20 10.14
CA ARG A 94 -13.66 -4.90 10.39
C ARG A 94 -14.83 -5.03 11.35
N LEU A 95 -15.25 -3.91 11.91
CA LEU A 95 -16.36 -3.83 12.86
C LEU A 95 -16.13 -4.74 14.08
N ASP A 96 -17.16 -5.39 14.56
CA ASP A 96 -17.13 -6.22 15.78
C ASP A 96 -16.21 -7.45 15.69
N ASN A 97 -15.79 -7.82 14.48
CA ASN A 97 -14.88 -8.93 14.24
C ASN A 97 -13.40 -8.51 14.12
N GLN A 98 -13.08 -7.25 14.40
CA GLN A 98 -11.72 -6.74 14.27
C GLN A 98 -10.79 -7.35 15.31
N ILE A 99 -9.63 -7.82 14.87
CA ILE A 99 -8.58 -8.40 15.70
C ILE A 99 -7.27 -7.72 15.37
N SER A 100 -6.59 -7.22 16.40
CA SER A 100 -5.27 -6.60 16.22
C SER A 100 -4.19 -7.38 16.98
N ARG A 101 -2.97 -7.37 16.42
CA ARG A 101 -1.77 -7.94 17.03
C ARG A 101 -0.60 -6.98 16.84
N THR A 102 0.14 -6.75 17.91
CA THR A 102 1.42 -6.04 17.85
C THR A 102 2.52 -7.03 17.48
N VAL A 103 3.35 -6.66 16.54
CA VAL A 103 4.48 -7.44 16.03
C VAL A 103 5.67 -6.52 15.79
N THR A 104 6.87 -7.07 15.79
CA THR A 104 8.11 -6.32 15.57
C THR A 104 8.79 -6.75 14.27
N GLU A 105 9.93 -6.14 13.98
CA GLU A 105 10.83 -6.53 12.89
C GLU A 105 11.13 -8.04 12.90
N ASP A 106 11.66 -8.54 11.80
CA ASP A 106 11.95 -9.97 11.55
C ASP A 106 10.70 -10.87 11.58
N THR A 107 9.52 -10.29 11.39
CA THR A 107 8.24 -11.02 11.38
C THR A 107 7.68 -11.12 9.96
N VAL A 108 7.16 -12.29 9.63
CA VAL A 108 6.37 -12.50 8.40
C VAL A 108 4.89 -12.49 8.74
N VAL A 109 4.13 -11.68 8.02
CA VAL A 109 2.68 -11.56 8.14
C VAL A 109 2.03 -12.07 6.87
N SER A 110 1.10 -13.03 6.97
CA SER A 110 0.31 -13.51 5.84
C SER A 110 -1.10 -12.89 5.89
N ILE A 111 -1.51 -12.26 4.81
CA ILE A 111 -2.84 -11.67 4.68
C ILE A 111 -3.56 -12.36 3.51
N PRO A 112 -4.60 -13.15 3.80
CA PRO A 112 -5.41 -13.76 2.76
C PRO A 112 -6.11 -12.73 1.87
N GLY A 113 -6.36 -13.08 0.62
CA GLY A 113 -7.18 -12.27 -0.27
C GLY A 113 -8.58 -12.02 0.31
N ASN A 114 -9.14 -10.87 -0.02
CA ASN A 114 -10.43 -10.38 0.51
C ASN A 114 -10.51 -10.16 2.03
N CYS A 115 -9.40 -10.34 2.75
CA CYS A 115 -9.33 -10.02 4.16
C CYS A 115 -9.17 -8.50 4.36
N TRP A 116 -10.03 -7.89 5.15
CA TRP A 116 -9.85 -6.51 5.61
C TRP A 116 -8.62 -6.43 6.50
N ARG A 117 -7.77 -5.43 6.25
CA ARG A 117 -6.57 -5.20 7.06
C ARG A 117 -6.23 -3.72 7.16
N ASP A 118 -5.52 -3.43 8.22
CA ASP A 118 -4.82 -2.17 8.46
C ASP A 118 -3.46 -2.46 9.09
N LEU A 119 -2.45 -1.73 8.69
CA LEU A 119 -1.10 -1.78 9.24
C LEU A 119 -0.82 -0.43 9.89
N THR A 120 -0.50 -0.42 11.15
CA THR A 120 -0.16 0.81 11.89
C THR A 120 1.26 0.72 12.42
N ASN A 121 2.05 1.77 12.20
CA ASN A 121 3.34 1.94 12.86
C ASN A 121 3.11 2.43 14.30
N THR A 122 3.39 1.58 15.28
CA THR A 122 3.24 1.90 16.72
C THR A 122 4.54 2.39 17.36
N GLY A 123 5.64 2.38 16.60
CA GLY A 123 6.94 2.86 17.03
C GLY A 123 7.13 4.37 16.88
N SER A 124 8.29 4.84 17.28
CA SER A 124 8.69 6.25 17.24
C SER A 124 9.58 6.64 16.04
N ALA A 125 9.93 5.68 15.21
CA ALA A 125 10.70 5.85 13.98
C ALA A 125 9.88 5.34 12.76
N ILE A 126 10.35 5.62 11.55
CA ILE A 126 9.76 5.06 10.32
C ILE A 126 9.79 3.53 10.38
N ALA A 127 8.68 2.91 10.10
CA ALA A 127 8.56 1.47 9.95
C ALA A 127 8.59 1.08 8.47
N THR A 128 9.31 0.01 8.15
CA THR A 128 9.53 -0.43 6.76
C THR A 128 9.21 -1.92 6.62
N CYS A 129 8.44 -2.27 5.61
CA CYS A 129 8.21 -3.67 5.24
C CYS A 129 8.32 -3.90 3.74
N LEU A 130 8.64 -5.14 3.36
CA LEU A 130 8.56 -5.64 2.00
C LEU A 130 7.22 -6.37 1.84
N VAL A 131 6.47 -6.01 0.80
CA VAL A 131 5.17 -6.61 0.48
C VAL A 131 5.30 -7.42 -0.79
N VAL A 132 4.92 -8.68 -0.72
CA VAL A 132 4.77 -9.57 -1.88
C VAL A 132 3.28 -9.84 -2.07
N CYS A 133 2.77 -9.56 -3.27
CA CYS A 133 1.37 -9.72 -3.61
C CYS A 133 1.23 -10.73 -4.75
N ALA A 134 0.30 -11.68 -4.63
CA ALA A 134 0.07 -12.69 -5.65
C ALA A 134 -0.46 -12.07 -6.96
N GLY A 135 0.00 -12.62 -8.10
CA GLY A 135 -0.39 -12.19 -9.44
C GLY A 135 0.41 -11.01 -9.97
N ASP A 136 0.37 -10.81 -11.27
CA ASP A 136 1.14 -9.79 -11.99
C ASP A 136 0.39 -8.47 -12.18
N ASN A 137 -0.91 -8.46 -11.97
CA ASN A 137 -1.72 -7.26 -12.12
C ASN A 137 -1.59 -6.34 -10.91
N ARG A 138 -1.72 -5.03 -11.14
CA ARG A 138 -1.83 -4.07 -10.05
C ARG A 138 -3.02 -4.45 -9.15
N ALA A 139 -2.76 -4.58 -7.85
CA ALA A 139 -3.82 -4.79 -6.87
C ALA A 139 -4.68 -3.51 -6.74
N ARG A 140 -5.97 -3.68 -6.54
CA ARG A 140 -6.90 -2.55 -6.34
C ARG A 140 -7.47 -2.62 -4.93
N ALA A 141 -7.22 -1.58 -4.16
CA ALA A 141 -7.77 -1.48 -2.82
C ALA A 141 -9.28 -1.22 -2.88
N ASP A 142 -10.02 -2.00 -2.10
CA ASP A 142 -11.38 -1.70 -1.69
C ASP A 142 -11.27 -1.05 -0.29
N TRP A 143 -11.49 0.25 -0.23
CA TRP A 143 -11.33 1.05 0.97
C TRP A 143 -12.56 0.97 1.87
N ASP A 144 -12.35 1.01 3.18
CA ASP A 144 -13.47 1.23 4.10
C ASP A 144 -14.17 2.55 3.74
N PRO A 145 -15.52 2.61 3.73
CA PRO A 145 -16.26 3.78 3.30
C PRO A 145 -15.85 5.10 3.97
N TRP A 146 -15.40 5.06 5.23
CA TRP A 146 -14.97 6.28 5.91
C TRP A 146 -13.70 6.88 5.27
N ILE A 147 -12.77 6.05 4.77
CA ILE A 147 -11.56 6.53 4.05
C ILE A 147 -11.99 7.27 2.78
N GLY A 148 -12.88 6.67 1.99
CA GLY A 148 -13.38 7.29 0.77
C GLY A 148 -14.10 8.62 1.04
N ASN A 149 -14.96 8.65 2.05
CA ASN A 149 -15.67 9.87 2.45
C ASN A 149 -14.72 10.96 2.94
N ALA A 150 -13.78 10.63 3.82
CA ALA A 150 -12.80 11.59 4.33
C ALA A 150 -11.88 12.12 3.22
N ALA A 151 -11.46 11.26 2.29
CA ALA A 151 -10.68 11.69 1.13
C ALA A 151 -11.47 12.64 0.24
N ALA A 152 -12.78 12.38 0.01
CA ALA A 152 -13.65 13.25 -0.75
C ALA A 152 -13.83 14.61 -0.07
N GLU A 153 -14.00 14.66 1.25
CA GLU A 153 -14.04 15.90 2.03
C GLU A 153 -12.73 16.69 1.92
N ALA A 154 -11.61 16.01 1.78
CA ALA A 154 -10.28 16.60 1.54
C ALA A 154 -10.04 16.98 0.07
N GLY A 155 -10.99 16.76 -0.83
CA GLY A 155 -10.92 17.11 -2.25
C GLY A 155 -10.27 16.05 -3.14
N TRP A 156 -10.14 14.82 -2.67
CA TRP A 156 -9.49 13.72 -3.37
C TRP A 156 -10.44 12.56 -3.66
N GLY A 157 -10.16 11.85 -4.75
CA GLY A 157 -10.88 10.66 -5.14
C GLY A 157 -10.01 9.72 -5.97
N ARG A 158 -10.64 8.75 -6.63
CA ARG A 158 -9.97 7.85 -7.58
C ARG A 158 -10.67 7.90 -8.93
N ASP A 159 -9.91 7.82 -10.00
CA ASP A 159 -10.46 7.69 -11.34
C ASP A 159 -11.00 6.26 -11.61
N ALA A 160 -11.56 6.04 -12.80
CA ALA A 160 -12.11 4.75 -13.20
C ALA A 160 -11.10 3.59 -13.18
N ASN A 161 -9.79 3.91 -13.22
CA ASN A 161 -8.71 2.92 -13.13
C ASN A 161 -8.23 2.73 -11.68
N GLY A 162 -8.77 3.49 -10.70
CA GLY A 162 -8.43 3.40 -9.29
C GLY A 162 -7.15 4.14 -8.94
N TYR A 163 -6.74 5.15 -9.71
CA TYR A 163 -5.65 6.04 -9.37
C TYR A 163 -6.16 7.28 -8.65
N ILE A 164 -5.40 7.75 -7.66
CA ILE A 164 -5.72 8.96 -6.90
C ILE A 164 -5.72 10.18 -7.84
N ALA A 165 -6.74 11.01 -7.70
CA ALA A 165 -6.85 12.25 -8.44
C ALA A 165 -7.66 13.29 -7.65
N PRO A 166 -7.39 14.60 -7.84
CA PRO A 166 -8.25 15.66 -7.33
C PRO A 166 -9.69 15.53 -7.86
N LEU A 167 -10.67 15.76 -7.01
CA LEU A 167 -12.09 15.62 -7.38
C LEU A 167 -12.54 16.56 -8.49
N ASP A 168 -11.97 17.75 -8.58
CA ASP A 168 -12.26 18.72 -9.64
C ASP A 168 -11.87 18.18 -11.03
N LEU A 169 -10.87 17.33 -11.12
CA LEU A 169 -10.47 16.65 -12.36
C LEU A 169 -11.36 15.44 -12.69
N LEU A 170 -12.11 14.92 -11.73
CA LEU A 170 -13.00 13.76 -11.87
C LEU A 170 -14.44 14.17 -12.24
N GLY A 171 -14.71 15.44 -12.52
CA GLY A 171 -16.03 15.91 -12.90
C GLY A 171 -17.05 15.96 -11.75
N GLY A 172 -16.56 15.93 -10.50
CA GLY A 172 -17.41 16.15 -9.31
C GLY A 172 -18.35 14.99 -8.96
N THR A 173 -18.20 13.82 -9.54
CA THR A 173 -18.95 12.61 -9.13
C THR A 173 -18.17 11.89 -8.02
N PRO A 174 -18.61 11.96 -6.75
CA PRO A 174 -18.14 10.98 -5.76
C PRO A 174 -18.59 9.59 -6.18
N TRP A 175 -17.81 8.58 -5.89
CA TRP A 175 -17.95 7.13 -6.05
C TRP A 175 -19.37 6.60 -6.20
#